data_2962aa81f7556b6e84e842ab68c64cd2
#
_entry.id   2962aa81f7556b6e84e842ab68c64cd2
#
_cell.length_a   1.000
_cell.length_b   1.000
_cell.length_c   1.000
_cell.angle_alpha   90.00
_cell.angle_beta   90.00
_cell.angle_gamma   90.00
#
_symmetry.space_group_name_H-M   'P 1'
#
loop_
_entity.id
_entity.type
_entity.pdbx_description
1 polymer ?
#
loop_
_entity_poly.entity_id
_entity_poly.type
_entity_poly.pdbx_seq_one_letter_code
_entity_poly.pdbx_strand_id
1 'polypeptide(L)'
;MINIGYEIERLLKFAEKKEMISKWDVIPTRNALIDLLKVESPFEGEVEECEQETPVSILNNILDYAVDTGLIEENTATFRDLFDAKVMGLLMPRQSEVVKSFYEKYESQSKELATDWFYDLSKSSNYIMTERIAKNLWWPATTEYGDLEITVNLSKPEKDPKEIAKAKLMKQASYPKCLLCKENVGYAGRLNHPARQNHRVIPMELTNKEWFLQYSPYVYYNEHCIVFSGEHEPMKLTRKSIERLVEFTEVLPHYFIGSNADLPIVGGSILTHDHYQGGRHEFPMEKAIVEKYYESSKYKNLEIGTVKWPMSVVRIKGNNKNEVIDAAMEIFEAWKNYSDEENEVLAFSGETPHNTVTPIARRKGEAFELDIVLRNNRTSEEHPDGIFHPHKELHHIKKENIGLIEVMGLAVLPGRLEKELDTIAKILCGDLSYSREEAEKNDEISKHIPWVERMISENSSLTYDDAKALVKEEVGVIFSKVLEDAGVFKRTEKGQAGFEKFLSSVL
;
A
#
# COMPACT_ATOMS: atom_id res chain seq x y z
N MET A 1 15.96 -6.91 35.91
CA MET A 1 16.82 -5.89 35.28
C MET A 1 17.33 -6.49 33.98
N ILE A 2 17.18 -5.81 32.87
CA ILE A 2 17.60 -6.29 31.54
C ILE A 2 19.14 -6.39 31.53
N ASN A 3 19.67 -7.55 31.12
CA ASN A 3 21.08 -7.70 30.86
C ASN A 3 21.37 -7.24 29.43
N ILE A 4 21.69 -5.97 29.25
CA ILE A 4 21.88 -5.37 27.95
C ILE A 4 23.03 -5.99 27.15
N GLY A 5 24.14 -6.40 27.84
CA GLY A 5 25.25 -7.09 27.19
C GLY A 5 24.80 -8.43 26.57
N TYR A 6 23.94 -9.18 27.27
CA TYR A 6 23.34 -10.41 26.77
C TYR A 6 22.44 -10.15 25.53
N GLU A 7 21.64 -9.09 25.55
CA GLU A 7 20.78 -8.73 24.41
C GLU A 7 21.59 -8.29 23.19
N ILE A 8 22.73 -7.62 23.38
CA ILE A 8 23.66 -7.30 22.29
C ILE A 8 24.16 -8.58 21.61
N GLU A 9 24.61 -9.56 22.39
CA GLU A 9 25.11 -10.82 21.82
C GLU A 9 23.99 -11.63 21.11
N ARG A 10 22.76 -11.62 21.65
CA ARG A 10 21.60 -12.22 20.98
C ARG A 10 21.32 -11.56 19.63
N LEU A 11 21.37 -10.22 19.59
CA LEU A 11 21.13 -9.46 18.36
C LEU A 11 22.22 -9.71 17.31
N LEU A 12 23.49 -9.85 17.73
CA LEU A 12 24.59 -10.21 16.83
C LEU A 12 24.41 -11.62 16.25
N LYS A 13 24.07 -12.61 17.10
CA LYS A 13 23.76 -13.99 16.61
C LYS A 13 22.58 -14.00 15.64
N PHE A 14 21.53 -13.22 15.91
CA PHE A 14 20.41 -13.06 15.00
C PHE A 14 20.87 -12.51 13.64
N ALA A 15 21.67 -11.44 13.66
CA ALA A 15 22.15 -10.79 12.44
C ALA A 15 23.10 -11.68 11.61
N GLU A 16 23.94 -12.50 12.25
CA GLU A 16 24.75 -13.52 11.56
C GLU A 16 23.86 -14.61 10.93
N LYS A 17 22.88 -15.15 11.68
CA LYS A 17 21.95 -16.16 11.19
C LYS A 17 21.15 -15.65 9.98
N LYS A 18 20.78 -14.38 9.97
CA LYS A 18 20.05 -13.72 8.88
C LYS A 18 20.95 -13.15 7.78
N GLU A 19 22.24 -13.47 7.81
CA GLU A 19 23.24 -13.01 6.83
C GLU A 19 23.28 -11.47 6.66
N MET A 20 22.88 -10.72 7.70
CA MET A 20 22.97 -9.26 7.71
C MET A 20 24.40 -8.79 7.95
N ILE A 21 25.18 -9.51 8.77
CA ILE A 21 26.59 -9.29 9.02
C ILE A 21 27.36 -10.60 8.83
N SER A 22 28.62 -10.50 8.44
CA SER A 22 29.52 -11.64 8.39
C SER A 22 30.20 -11.84 9.74
N LYS A 23 30.82 -13.01 9.96
CA LYS A 23 31.63 -13.26 11.16
C LYS A 23 32.74 -12.22 11.41
N TRP A 24 33.20 -11.56 10.35
CA TRP A 24 34.23 -10.53 10.43
C TRP A 24 33.72 -9.19 10.94
N ASP A 25 32.40 -8.98 10.82
CA ASP A 25 31.71 -7.76 11.22
C ASP A 25 31.17 -7.82 12.66
N VAL A 26 31.20 -9.00 13.31
CA VAL A 26 30.70 -9.18 14.69
C VAL A 26 31.40 -8.27 15.68
N ILE A 27 32.75 -8.24 15.65
CA ILE A 27 33.52 -7.41 16.61
C ILE A 27 33.27 -5.91 16.41
N PRO A 28 33.42 -5.35 15.19
CA PRO A 28 33.19 -3.91 15.02
C PRO A 28 31.72 -3.52 15.27
N THR A 29 30.75 -4.37 14.93
CA THR A 29 29.33 -4.12 15.21
C THR A 29 29.03 -4.18 16.71
N ARG A 30 29.59 -5.17 17.44
CA ARG A 30 29.51 -5.23 18.91
C ARG A 30 30.03 -3.94 19.53
N ASN A 31 31.19 -3.47 19.11
CA ASN A 31 31.79 -2.25 19.66
C ASN A 31 30.94 -1.01 19.39
N ALA A 32 30.30 -0.95 18.19
CA ALA A 32 29.37 0.13 17.83
C ALA A 32 28.09 0.08 18.70
N LEU A 33 27.54 -1.12 18.97
CA LEU A 33 26.38 -1.29 19.85
C LEU A 33 26.74 -0.95 21.32
N ILE A 34 27.90 -1.37 21.81
CA ILE A 34 28.40 -1.02 23.14
C ILE A 34 28.52 0.50 23.30
N ASP A 35 29.10 1.19 22.31
CA ASP A 35 29.18 2.67 22.34
C ASP A 35 27.79 3.32 22.26
N LEU A 36 26.89 2.85 21.36
CA LEU A 36 25.54 3.39 21.24
C LEU A 36 24.75 3.25 22.54
N LEU A 37 24.83 2.08 23.19
CA LEU A 37 24.06 1.73 24.39
C LEU A 37 24.78 2.12 25.70
N LYS A 38 25.99 2.71 25.62
CA LYS A 38 26.80 3.14 26.76
C LYS A 38 27.09 2.00 27.76
N VAL A 39 27.37 0.83 27.21
CA VAL A 39 27.78 -0.36 27.99
C VAL A 39 29.28 -0.33 28.18
N GLU A 40 29.78 -0.73 29.37
CA GLU A 40 31.22 -0.64 29.69
C GLU A 40 32.05 -1.77 29.04
N SER A 41 31.47 -2.98 28.94
CA SER A 41 32.18 -4.16 28.42
C SER A 41 31.20 -5.15 27.77
N PRO A 42 31.69 -6.01 26.85
CA PRO A 42 30.88 -7.07 26.28
C PRO A 42 30.43 -8.09 27.33
N PHE A 43 29.38 -8.82 27.06
CA PHE A 43 28.93 -9.95 27.87
C PHE A 43 29.86 -11.16 27.66
N GLU A 44 30.35 -11.75 28.77
CA GLU A 44 31.31 -12.88 28.74
C GLU A 44 30.65 -14.26 28.93
N GLY A 45 29.32 -14.31 29.06
CA GLY A 45 28.57 -15.56 29.28
C GLY A 45 28.19 -16.27 27.98
N GLU A 46 27.66 -17.48 28.13
CA GLU A 46 27.03 -18.19 27.01
C GLU A 46 25.72 -17.55 26.63
N VAL A 47 25.49 -17.44 25.33
CA VAL A 47 24.23 -16.96 24.75
C VAL A 47 23.63 -18.10 23.96
N GLU A 48 22.36 -18.41 24.24
CA GLU A 48 21.59 -19.43 23.51
C GLU A 48 21.52 -19.12 22.01
N GLU A 49 21.40 -20.16 21.20
CA GLU A 49 21.17 -19.97 19.77
C GLU A 49 19.86 -19.19 19.54
N CYS A 50 19.91 -18.24 18.63
CA CYS A 50 18.74 -17.43 18.31
C CYS A 50 17.82 -18.21 17.38
N GLU A 51 16.75 -18.81 17.92
CA GLU A 51 15.72 -19.50 17.13
C GLU A 51 14.69 -18.55 16.51
N GLN A 52 14.72 -17.27 16.87
CA GLN A 52 13.71 -16.28 16.48
C GLN A 52 13.80 -15.93 15.00
N GLU A 53 12.65 -15.76 14.38
CA GLU A 53 12.51 -15.31 12.99
C GLU A 53 12.57 -13.78 12.85
N THR A 54 12.30 -13.04 13.92
CA THR A 54 12.32 -11.57 13.95
C THR A 54 13.16 -11.05 15.11
N PRO A 55 13.78 -9.86 15.03
CA PRO A 55 14.58 -9.29 16.10
C PRO A 55 13.74 -8.63 17.21
N VAL A 56 12.40 -8.60 17.09
CA VAL A 56 11.53 -7.69 17.85
C VAL A 56 11.62 -7.91 19.37
N SER A 57 11.66 -9.16 19.84
CA SER A 57 11.77 -9.42 21.29
C SER A 57 13.10 -8.92 21.88
N ILE A 58 14.18 -9.04 21.13
CA ILE A 58 15.51 -8.53 21.50
C ILE A 58 15.48 -7.00 21.49
N LEU A 59 14.93 -6.41 20.41
CA LEU A 59 14.80 -4.96 20.26
C LEU A 59 13.93 -4.34 21.36
N ASN A 60 12.83 -4.97 21.74
CA ASN A 60 11.99 -4.48 22.83
C ASN A 60 12.80 -4.35 24.14
N ASN A 61 13.60 -5.36 24.50
CA ASN A 61 14.47 -5.29 25.66
C ASN A 61 15.52 -4.16 25.55
N ILE A 62 16.13 -3.99 24.36
CA ILE A 62 17.09 -2.90 24.11
C ILE A 62 16.42 -1.53 24.21
N LEU A 63 15.22 -1.38 23.68
CA LEU A 63 14.46 -0.13 23.72
C LEU A 63 14.00 0.20 25.15
N ASP A 64 13.57 -0.79 25.92
CA ASP A 64 13.21 -0.60 27.34
C ASP A 64 14.42 -0.17 28.15
N TYR A 65 15.58 -0.82 27.97
CA TYR A 65 16.84 -0.38 28.55
C TYR A 65 17.20 1.07 28.16
N ALA A 66 17.03 1.42 26.88
CA ALA A 66 17.34 2.77 26.40
C ALA A 66 16.40 3.84 26.99
N VAL A 67 15.15 3.49 27.28
CA VAL A 67 14.21 4.37 28.02
C VAL A 67 14.66 4.51 29.47
N ASP A 68 14.93 3.41 30.15
CA ASP A 68 15.31 3.39 31.57
C ASP A 68 16.62 4.14 31.86
N THR A 69 17.55 4.14 30.90
CA THR A 69 18.86 4.82 31.01
C THR A 69 18.85 6.24 30.41
N GLY A 70 17.72 6.71 29.88
CA GLY A 70 17.60 8.06 29.31
C GLY A 70 18.27 8.24 27.94
N LEU A 71 18.62 7.15 27.25
CA LEU A 71 19.09 7.20 25.84
C LEU A 71 17.95 7.54 24.87
N ILE A 72 16.73 7.21 25.26
CA ILE A 72 15.50 7.66 24.60
C ILE A 72 14.87 8.75 25.47
N GLU A 73 14.67 9.96 24.90
CA GLU A 73 14.20 11.13 25.62
C GLU A 73 12.76 11.01 26.12
N GLU A 74 11.89 10.44 25.31
CA GLU A 74 10.45 10.25 25.60
C GLU A 74 10.05 8.83 25.20
N ASN A 75 9.38 8.10 26.08
CA ASN A 75 8.88 6.74 25.80
C ASN A 75 7.62 6.77 24.93
N THR A 76 7.76 7.18 23.67
CA THR A 76 6.70 7.19 22.68
C THR A 76 7.06 6.33 21.47
N ALA A 77 6.07 5.95 20.68
CA ALA A 77 6.29 5.14 19.49
C ALA A 77 7.31 5.79 18.52
N THR A 78 7.23 7.11 18.32
CA THR A 78 8.14 7.83 17.41
C THR A 78 9.60 7.77 17.88
N PHE A 79 9.87 8.04 19.15
CA PHE A 79 11.24 8.00 19.67
C PHE A 79 11.79 6.59 19.71
N ARG A 80 10.97 5.59 20.05
CA ARG A 80 11.34 4.17 19.98
C ARG A 80 11.69 3.75 18.56
N ASP A 81 10.89 4.13 17.56
CA ASP A 81 11.14 3.82 16.15
C ASP A 81 12.42 4.48 15.62
N LEU A 82 12.71 5.71 16.04
CA LEU A 82 13.97 6.38 15.69
C LEU A 82 15.19 5.62 16.27
N PHE A 83 15.08 5.15 17.50
CA PHE A 83 16.17 4.41 18.16
C PHE A 83 16.31 2.98 17.63
N ASP A 84 15.20 2.29 17.37
CA ASP A 84 15.16 0.98 16.72
C ASP A 84 15.91 0.99 15.39
N ALA A 85 15.54 1.91 14.49
CA ALA A 85 16.21 2.06 13.20
C ALA A 85 17.71 2.38 13.34
N LYS A 86 18.10 3.10 14.41
CA LYS A 86 19.51 3.41 14.71
C LYS A 86 20.27 2.17 15.16
N VAL A 87 19.69 1.33 16.02
CA VAL A 87 20.27 0.05 16.44
C VAL A 87 20.42 -0.89 15.24
N MET A 88 19.32 -1.13 14.53
CA MET A 88 19.32 -2.03 13.36
C MET A 88 20.20 -1.52 12.22
N GLY A 89 20.34 -0.21 12.08
CA GLY A 89 21.22 0.41 11.09
C GLY A 89 22.70 0.01 11.24
N LEU A 90 23.15 -0.33 12.46
CA LEU A 90 24.53 -0.83 12.71
C LEU A 90 24.75 -2.25 12.20
N LEU A 91 23.66 -3.02 12.03
CA LEU A 91 23.69 -4.41 11.58
C LEU A 91 23.45 -4.53 10.07
N MET A 92 23.10 -3.43 9.39
CA MET A 92 22.78 -3.45 7.98
C MET A 92 24.02 -3.57 7.10
N PRO A 93 24.00 -4.45 6.08
CA PRO A 93 25.01 -4.41 5.02
C PRO A 93 25.03 -3.02 4.36
N ARG A 94 26.17 -2.63 3.80
CA ARG A 94 26.25 -1.39 3.02
C ARG A 94 25.33 -1.45 1.80
N GLN A 95 24.84 -0.30 1.36
CA GLN A 95 23.99 -0.21 0.19
C GLN A 95 24.59 -0.93 -1.05
N SER A 96 25.90 -0.78 -1.27
CA SER A 96 26.62 -1.44 -2.38
C SER A 96 26.67 -2.96 -2.26
N GLU A 97 26.76 -3.49 -1.04
CA GLU A 97 26.74 -4.92 -0.76
C GLU A 97 25.36 -5.51 -1.02
N VAL A 98 24.31 -4.80 -0.59
CA VAL A 98 22.92 -5.22 -0.84
C VAL A 98 22.64 -5.27 -2.36
N VAL A 99 23.05 -4.25 -3.12
CA VAL A 99 22.91 -4.23 -4.57
C VAL A 99 23.65 -5.39 -5.22
N LYS A 100 24.90 -5.61 -4.81
CA LYS A 100 25.72 -6.71 -5.33
C LYS A 100 25.06 -8.07 -5.06
N SER A 101 24.68 -8.34 -3.81
CA SER A 101 24.03 -9.61 -3.41
C SER A 101 22.71 -9.85 -4.12
N PHE A 102 21.91 -8.79 -4.34
CA PHE A 102 20.67 -8.89 -5.08
C PHE A 102 20.92 -9.33 -6.53
N TYR A 103 21.82 -8.64 -7.24
CA TYR A 103 22.09 -8.94 -8.65
C TYR A 103 22.87 -10.26 -8.85
N GLU A 104 23.73 -10.65 -7.91
CA GLU A 104 24.34 -11.98 -7.93
C GLU A 104 23.27 -13.08 -7.85
N LYS A 105 22.28 -12.96 -6.98
CA LYS A 105 21.15 -13.91 -6.89
C LYS A 105 20.26 -13.85 -8.14
N TYR A 106 19.95 -12.67 -8.62
CA TYR A 106 19.13 -12.41 -9.79
C TYR A 106 19.70 -13.06 -11.05
N GLU A 107 21.02 -12.97 -11.26
CA GLU A 107 21.71 -13.46 -12.47
C GLU A 107 22.09 -14.94 -12.34
N SER A 108 22.56 -15.38 -11.16
CA SER A 108 23.11 -16.73 -10.98
C SER A 108 22.10 -17.77 -10.49
N GLN A 109 20.95 -17.33 -9.93
CA GLN A 109 19.92 -18.22 -9.39
C GLN A 109 18.57 -17.97 -10.04
N SER A 110 17.75 -17.07 -9.47
CA SER A 110 16.50 -16.64 -10.07
C SER A 110 16.09 -15.24 -9.59
N LYS A 111 15.17 -14.63 -10.35
CA LYS A 111 14.59 -13.33 -10.01
C LYS A 111 13.78 -13.40 -8.71
N GLU A 112 13.06 -14.51 -8.51
CA GLU A 112 12.28 -14.79 -7.31
C GLU A 112 13.18 -14.88 -6.07
N LEU A 113 14.29 -15.64 -6.14
CA LEU A 113 15.22 -15.77 -5.03
C LEU A 113 15.90 -14.44 -4.66
N ALA A 114 16.14 -13.57 -5.64
CA ALA A 114 16.67 -12.23 -5.38
C ALA A 114 15.66 -11.36 -4.62
N THR A 115 14.39 -11.39 -5.04
CA THR A 115 13.32 -10.63 -4.34
C THR A 115 12.99 -11.23 -2.98
N ASP A 116 12.95 -12.56 -2.83
CA ASP A 116 12.75 -13.26 -1.56
C ASP A 116 13.82 -12.86 -0.54
N TRP A 117 15.09 -12.88 -0.96
CA TRP A 117 16.22 -12.47 -0.11
C TRP A 117 16.11 -11.00 0.32
N PHE A 118 15.80 -10.09 -0.62
CA PHE A 118 15.69 -8.67 -0.30
C PHE A 118 14.46 -8.37 0.58
N TYR A 119 13.38 -9.11 0.40
CA TYR A 119 12.21 -9.03 1.27
C TYR A 119 12.51 -9.55 2.68
N ASP A 120 13.24 -10.67 2.79
CA ASP A 120 13.66 -11.21 4.09
C ASP A 120 14.62 -10.26 4.82
N LEU A 121 15.57 -9.65 4.11
CA LEU A 121 16.43 -8.60 4.67
C LEU A 121 15.60 -7.42 5.20
N SER A 122 14.58 -6.99 4.48
CA SER A 122 13.71 -5.89 4.88
C SER A 122 12.87 -6.21 6.13
N LYS A 123 12.49 -7.49 6.33
CA LYS A 123 11.85 -7.98 7.57
C LYS A 123 12.85 -8.13 8.71
N SER A 124 13.99 -8.76 8.44
CA SER A 124 15.02 -9.04 9.43
C SER A 124 15.65 -7.76 10.00
N SER A 125 15.69 -6.68 9.21
CA SER A 125 16.14 -5.35 9.65
C SER A 125 15.11 -4.58 10.46
N ASN A 126 13.92 -5.14 10.73
CA ASN A 126 12.78 -4.48 11.33
C ASN A 126 12.32 -3.19 10.57
N TYR A 127 12.78 -3.01 9.32
CA TYR A 127 12.23 -1.98 8.45
C TYR A 127 10.76 -2.27 8.13
N ILE A 128 10.44 -3.54 7.86
CA ILE A 128 9.07 -4.06 7.83
C ILE A 128 8.76 -4.59 9.24
N MET A 129 7.95 -3.86 9.98
CA MET A 129 7.58 -4.19 11.35
C MET A 129 6.50 -5.28 11.38
N THR A 130 6.89 -6.53 11.14
CA THR A 130 5.99 -7.68 10.95
C THR A 130 5.02 -7.89 12.11
N GLU A 131 5.44 -7.69 13.36
CA GLU A 131 4.56 -7.81 14.54
C GLU A 131 3.47 -6.72 14.61
N ARG A 132 3.75 -5.52 14.08
CA ARG A 132 2.72 -4.49 13.96
C ARG A 132 1.74 -4.83 12.84
N ILE A 133 2.27 -5.32 11.71
CA ILE A 133 1.45 -5.72 10.55
C ILE A 133 0.56 -6.90 10.90
N ALA A 134 1.03 -7.86 11.70
CA ALA A 134 0.26 -9.01 12.16
C ALA A 134 -1.00 -8.63 12.98
N LYS A 135 -1.09 -7.40 13.48
CA LYS A 135 -2.28 -6.88 14.18
C LYS A 135 -3.38 -6.44 13.22
N ASN A 136 -3.06 -6.19 11.95
CA ASN A 136 -4.06 -5.79 10.97
C ASN A 136 -5.16 -6.85 10.87
N LEU A 137 -6.41 -6.39 10.81
CA LEU A 137 -7.52 -7.30 10.54
C LEU A 137 -7.58 -7.50 9.02
N TRP A 138 -7.86 -8.73 8.61
CA TRP A 138 -8.09 -9.09 7.22
C TRP A 138 -9.23 -10.12 7.11
N TRP A 139 -10.09 -9.94 6.10
CA TRP A 139 -11.10 -10.94 5.73
C TRP A 139 -11.52 -10.77 4.26
N PRO A 140 -11.93 -11.86 3.58
CA PRO A 140 -12.56 -11.76 2.28
C PRO A 140 -14.04 -11.36 2.44
N ALA A 141 -14.58 -10.62 1.47
CA ALA A 141 -16.00 -10.27 1.39
C ALA A 141 -16.55 -10.63 0.02
N THR A 142 -17.46 -11.59 -0.05
CA THR A 142 -18.04 -12.07 -1.32
C THR A 142 -19.02 -11.04 -1.88
N THR A 143 -18.81 -10.70 -3.15
CA THR A 143 -19.67 -9.77 -3.90
C THR A 143 -20.01 -10.33 -5.28
N GLU A 144 -20.87 -9.65 -6.03
CA GLU A 144 -21.15 -10.02 -7.42
C GLU A 144 -19.94 -9.89 -8.37
N TYR A 145 -18.87 -9.19 -7.91
CA TYR A 145 -17.61 -9.00 -8.64
C TYR A 145 -16.52 -9.98 -8.23
N GLY A 146 -16.83 -10.90 -7.32
CA GLY A 146 -15.89 -11.81 -6.68
C GLY A 146 -15.60 -11.44 -5.23
N ASP A 147 -14.61 -12.11 -4.64
CA ASP A 147 -14.23 -11.90 -3.25
C ASP A 147 -13.31 -10.69 -3.15
N LEU A 148 -13.83 -9.58 -2.61
CA LEU A 148 -13.02 -8.41 -2.27
C LEU A 148 -12.20 -8.70 -1.01
N GLU A 149 -11.05 -8.06 -0.87
CA GLU A 149 -10.19 -8.17 0.30
C GLU A 149 -10.39 -6.94 1.19
N ILE A 150 -10.71 -7.17 2.47
CA ILE A 150 -10.92 -6.10 3.44
C ILE A 150 -9.81 -6.12 4.47
N THR A 151 -9.13 -4.99 4.65
CA THR A 151 -8.09 -4.82 5.67
C THR A 151 -8.41 -3.60 6.54
N VAL A 152 -8.34 -3.78 7.87
CA VAL A 152 -8.30 -2.68 8.84
C VAL A 152 -6.85 -2.50 9.29
N ASN A 153 -6.28 -1.34 8.97
CA ASN A 153 -4.86 -1.08 9.23
C ASN A 153 -4.62 -0.62 10.67
N LEU A 154 -4.08 -1.51 11.48
CA LEU A 154 -3.67 -1.26 12.86
C LEU A 154 -2.15 -1.08 13.01
N SER A 155 -1.39 -1.27 11.94
CA SER A 155 0.07 -1.21 11.97
C SER A 155 0.63 0.21 12.07
N LYS A 156 -0.18 1.23 11.71
CA LYS A 156 0.21 2.64 11.79
C LYS A 156 -0.11 3.16 13.19
N PRO A 157 0.89 3.40 14.05
CA PRO A 157 0.63 3.93 15.39
C PRO A 157 -0.03 5.30 15.31
N GLU A 158 -1.02 5.52 16.14
CA GLU A 158 -1.57 6.86 16.36
C GLU A 158 -0.49 7.74 16.97
N LYS A 159 -0.27 8.90 16.37
CA LYS A 159 0.69 9.87 16.92
C LYS A 159 0.08 10.58 18.13
N ASP A 160 0.86 10.70 19.20
CA ASP A 160 0.49 11.50 20.35
C ASP A 160 0.20 12.96 19.89
N PRO A 161 -0.94 13.55 20.29
CA PRO A 161 -1.26 14.94 19.98
C PRO A 161 -0.14 15.93 20.33
N LYS A 162 0.62 15.67 21.40
CA LYS A 162 1.79 16.49 21.79
C LYS A 162 2.93 16.37 20.77
N GLU A 163 3.17 15.18 20.23
CA GLU A 163 4.17 14.98 19.16
C GLU A 163 3.75 15.68 17.86
N ILE A 164 2.46 15.62 17.51
CA ILE A 164 1.92 16.34 16.35
C ILE A 164 2.14 17.84 16.52
N ALA A 165 1.88 18.39 17.72
CA ALA A 165 2.11 19.80 18.01
C ALA A 165 3.60 20.18 17.94
N LYS A 166 4.49 19.36 18.52
CA LYS A 166 5.96 19.54 18.43
C LYS A 166 6.44 19.49 16.98
N ALA A 167 5.97 18.50 16.20
CA ALA A 167 6.35 18.33 14.80
C ALA A 167 5.95 19.54 13.92
N LYS A 168 4.79 20.16 14.21
CA LYS A 168 4.34 21.38 13.51
C LYS A 168 5.22 22.60 13.79
N LEU A 169 5.84 22.68 14.97
CA LEU A 169 6.72 23.78 15.37
C LEU A 169 8.15 23.62 14.84
N MET A 170 8.51 22.43 14.34
CA MET A 170 9.85 22.18 13.81
C MET A 170 10.06 22.90 12.46
N LYS A 171 11.27 23.46 12.29
CA LYS A 171 11.68 24.00 11.01
C LYS A 171 11.60 22.90 9.95
N GLN A 172 10.90 23.15 8.87
CA GLN A 172 10.85 22.24 7.73
C GLN A 172 12.26 22.06 7.16
N ALA A 173 12.79 20.84 7.21
CA ALA A 173 14.05 20.50 6.57
C ALA A 173 13.78 20.09 5.11
N SER A 174 14.64 20.53 4.22
CA SER A 174 14.54 20.23 2.78
C SER A 174 15.23 18.93 2.38
N TYR A 175 15.75 18.16 3.35
CA TYR A 175 16.46 16.90 3.12
C TYR A 175 16.03 15.83 4.12
N PRO A 176 15.63 14.62 3.64
CA PRO A 176 15.22 14.34 2.27
C PRO A 176 13.99 15.17 1.85
N LYS A 177 13.78 15.40 0.54
CA LYS A 177 12.68 16.23 0.05
C LYS A 177 11.31 15.57 0.30
N CYS A 178 11.21 14.25 0.18
CA CYS A 178 10.00 13.49 0.49
C CYS A 178 10.33 12.07 0.96
N LEU A 179 9.29 11.29 1.31
CA LEU A 179 9.43 9.91 1.81
C LEU A 179 9.96 8.92 0.77
N LEU A 180 9.88 9.24 -0.53
CA LEU A 180 10.30 8.37 -1.63
C LEU A 180 11.68 8.72 -2.20
N CYS A 181 12.32 9.82 -1.75
CA CYS A 181 13.66 10.17 -2.23
C CYS A 181 14.70 9.12 -1.82
N LYS A 182 15.63 8.80 -2.74
CA LYS A 182 16.74 7.86 -2.47
C LYS A 182 17.63 8.29 -1.30
N GLU A 183 17.64 9.58 -0.98
CA GLU A 183 18.33 10.17 0.17
C GLU A 183 17.78 9.71 1.52
N ASN A 184 16.66 9.00 1.55
CA ASN A 184 16.17 8.34 2.76
C ASN A 184 17.05 7.16 3.19
N VAL A 185 17.75 6.49 2.27
CA VAL A 185 18.61 5.35 2.59
C VAL A 185 19.66 5.74 3.63
N GLY A 186 19.61 5.10 4.80
CA GLY A 186 20.54 5.40 5.92
C GLY A 186 20.20 6.68 6.69
N TYR A 187 19.11 7.37 6.39
CA TYR A 187 18.73 8.62 7.06
C TYR A 187 18.28 8.38 8.51
N ALA A 188 18.83 9.17 9.44
CA ALA A 188 18.56 8.98 10.88
C ALA A 188 17.12 9.30 11.32
N GLY A 189 16.37 10.02 10.49
CA GLY A 189 15.03 10.43 10.85
C GLY A 189 14.97 11.65 11.78
N ARG A 190 13.78 12.05 12.14
CA ARG A 190 13.42 13.09 13.11
C ARG A 190 11.92 12.99 13.42
N LEU A 191 11.41 13.74 14.39
CA LEU A 191 10.01 13.64 14.83
C LEU A 191 8.96 13.76 13.70
N ASN A 192 9.26 14.53 12.66
CA ASN A 192 8.37 14.71 11.50
C ASN A 192 8.81 13.97 10.24
N HIS A 193 9.82 13.11 10.32
CA HIS A 193 10.29 12.30 9.20
C HIS A 193 10.85 10.97 9.71
N PRO A 194 10.40 9.80 9.20
CA PRO A 194 10.80 8.51 9.74
C PRO A 194 12.30 8.24 9.57
N ALA A 195 12.87 7.49 10.52
CA ALA A 195 14.22 6.94 10.37
C ALA A 195 14.25 5.85 9.28
N ARG A 196 15.38 5.75 8.60
CA ARG A 196 15.63 4.82 7.49
C ARG A 196 17.07 4.25 7.52
N GLN A 197 17.70 4.19 8.70
CA GLN A 197 19.04 3.64 8.84
C GLN A 197 19.08 2.14 8.54
N ASN A 198 17.97 1.44 8.79
CA ASN A 198 17.72 0.04 8.49
C ASN A 198 17.06 -0.21 7.11
N HIS A 199 17.03 0.79 6.23
CA HIS A 199 16.42 0.72 4.91
C HIS A 199 17.46 0.68 3.81
N ARG A 200 17.20 -0.14 2.76
CA ARG A 200 18.01 -0.26 1.54
C ARG A 200 17.09 -0.28 0.32
N VAL A 201 17.67 -0.01 -0.84
CA VAL A 201 16.95 0.03 -2.13
C VAL A 201 17.74 -0.72 -3.20
N ILE A 202 17.06 -1.22 -4.22
CA ILE A 202 17.68 -1.85 -5.38
C ILE A 202 17.55 -0.91 -6.58
N PRO A 203 18.66 -0.39 -7.12
CA PRO A 203 18.62 0.39 -8.35
C PRO A 203 18.24 -0.50 -9.53
N MET A 204 17.46 0.03 -10.45
CA MET A 204 17.11 -0.61 -11.72
C MET A 204 17.02 0.43 -12.83
N GLU A 205 17.14 0.00 -14.06
CA GLU A 205 16.96 0.87 -15.22
C GLU A 205 15.60 0.60 -15.85
N LEU A 206 14.77 1.64 -16.00
CA LEU A 206 13.52 1.59 -16.73
C LEU A 206 13.45 2.74 -17.72
N THR A 207 13.24 2.43 -19.00
CA THR A 207 13.23 3.39 -20.11
C THR A 207 14.49 4.30 -20.15
N ASN A 208 15.67 3.68 -19.96
CA ASN A 208 16.99 4.33 -19.89
C ASN A 208 17.09 5.43 -18.81
N LYS A 209 16.38 5.30 -17.71
CA LYS A 209 16.47 6.15 -16.51
C LYS A 209 16.68 5.30 -15.27
N GLU A 210 17.32 5.90 -14.27
CA GLU A 210 17.54 5.26 -12.95
C GLU A 210 16.25 5.28 -12.14
N TRP A 211 15.85 4.11 -11.67
CA TRP A 211 14.73 3.85 -10.77
C TRP A 211 15.20 3.03 -9.59
N PHE A 212 14.41 2.96 -8.53
CA PHE A 212 14.74 2.19 -7.34
C PHE A 212 13.54 1.38 -6.88
N LEU A 213 13.79 0.13 -6.53
CA LEU A 213 12.84 -0.75 -5.84
C LEU A 213 13.09 -0.67 -4.34
N GLN A 214 12.03 -0.50 -3.57
CA GLN A 214 11.97 -0.70 -2.12
C GLN A 214 10.70 -1.43 -1.73
N TYR A 215 10.70 -2.15 -0.60
CA TYR A 215 9.45 -2.62 -0.03
C TYR A 215 8.76 -1.53 0.78
N SER A 216 7.43 -1.58 0.81
CA SER A 216 6.65 -0.71 1.69
C SER A 216 6.75 -1.20 3.14
N PRO A 217 7.04 -0.33 4.12
CA PRO A 217 7.04 -0.75 5.51
C PRO A 217 5.65 -1.11 6.05
N TYR A 218 4.59 -0.78 5.32
CA TYR A 218 3.19 -1.03 5.74
C TYR A 218 2.65 -2.37 5.25
N VAL A 219 3.21 -2.95 4.18
CA VAL A 219 2.86 -4.26 3.61
C VAL A 219 1.35 -4.53 3.61
N TYR A 220 0.60 -3.83 2.77
CA TYR A 220 -0.84 -4.05 2.64
C TYR A 220 -1.18 -5.39 1.97
N TYR A 221 -0.25 -5.94 1.20
CA TYR A 221 -0.32 -7.24 0.52
C TYR A 221 1.08 -7.83 0.39
N ASN A 222 1.18 -9.10 -0.01
CA ASN A 222 2.46 -9.81 -0.06
C ASN A 222 3.49 -9.10 -0.95
N GLU A 223 4.68 -8.88 -0.41
CA GLU A 223 5.81 -8.22 -1.07
C GLU A 223 5.47 -6.84 -1.66
N HIS A 224 4.56 -6.10 -0.98
CA HIS A 224 4.20 -4.74 -1.39
C HIS A 224 5.45 -3.89 -1.57
N CYS A 225 5.74 -3.51 -2.82
CA CYS A 225 6.90 -2.70 -3.17
C CYS A 225 6.50 -1.37 -3.81
N ILE A 226 7.44 -0.44 -3.78
CA ILE A 226 7.36 0.86 -4.44
C ILE A 226 8.56 0.96 -5.37
N VAL A 227 8.30 1.29 -6.64
CA VAL A 227 9.32 1.57 -7.65
C VAL A 227 9.27 3.06 -7.94
N PHE A 228 10.32 3.80 -7.59
CA PHE A 228 10.32 5.26 -7.63
C PHE A 228 11.47 5.82 -8.46
N SER A 229 11.24 6.98 -9.06
CA SER A 229 12.24 7.70 -9.87
C SER A 229 13.46 8.08 -9.03
N GLY A 230 14.66 7.95 -9.60
CA GLY A 230 15.88 8.46 -9.00
C GLY A 230 15.92 9.98 -8.85
N GLU A 231 15.03 10.68 -9.54
CA GLU A 231 14.87 12.14 -9.50
C GLU A 231 13.55 12.50 -8.81
N HIS A 232 13.57 13.57 -8.00
CA HIS A 232 12.36 14.10 -7.38
C HIS A 232 11.57 14.94 -8.39
N GLU A 233 10.78 14.27 -9.21
CA GLU A 233 9.92 14.86 -10.22
C GLU A 233 8.45 14.48 -10.00
N PRO A 234 7.47 15.36 -10.29
CA PRO A 234 6.05 15.05 -10.11
C PRO A 234 5.59 13.89 -10.98
N MET A 235 4.62 13.12 -10.49
CA MET A 235 3.95 12.09 -11.27
C MET A 235 3.27 12.69 -12.49
N LYS A 236 3.44 12.03 -13.61
CA LYS A 236 2.75 12.34 -14.87
C LYS A 236 2.58 11.07 -15.69
N LEU A 237 1.33 10.71 -15.97
CA LEU A 237 1.04 9.57 -16.83
C LEU A 237 1.26 9.94 -18.30
N THR A 238 2.14 9.20 -18.93
CA THR A 238 2.55 9.36 -20.32
C THR A 238 2.81 8.00 -20.95
N ARG A 239 3.10 7.97 -22.25
CA ARG A 239 3.60 6.75 -22.91
C ARG A 239 4.77 6.12 -22.16
N LYS A 240 5.70 6.94 -21.67
CA LYS A 240 6.87 6.47 -20.89
C LYS A 240 6.45 5.76 -19.60
N SER A 241 5.37 6.18 -18.96
CA SER A 241 4.85 5.51 -17.77
C SER A 241 4.35 4.11 -18.12
N ILE A 242 3.57 3.96 -19.18
CA ILE A 242 3.09 2.64 -19.64
C ILE A 242 4.25 1.74 -20.07
N GLU A 243 5.23 2.27 -20.82
CA GLU A 243 6.44 1.55 -21.21
C GLU A 243 7.19 1.02 -19.98
N ARG A 244 7.37 1.83 -18.91
CA ARG A 244 8.03 1.42 -17.67
C ARG A 244 7.27 0.33 -16.92
N LEU A 245 5.94 0.41 -16.85
CA LEU A 245 5.14 -0.64 -16.23
C LEU A 245 5.32 -1.98 -16.97
N VAL A 246 5.26 -1.97 -18.28
CA VAL A 246 5.44 -3.19 -19.09
C VAL A 246 6.88 -3.71 -18.97
N GLU A 247 7.90 -2.84 -19.06
CA GLU A 247 9.31 -3.21 -18.92
C GLU A 247 9.61 -3.79 -17.53
N PHE A 248 9.05 -3.22 -16.46
CA PHE A 248 9.21 -3.78 -15.12
C PHE A 248 8.73 -5.24 -15.03
N THR A 249 7.66 -5.60 -15.73
CA THR A 249 7.17 -6.99 -15.77
C THR A 249 8.08 -7.93 -16.56
N GLU A 250 9.03 -7.42 -17.34
CA GLU A 250 10.13 -8.23 -17.92
C GLU A 250 11.27 -8.41 -16.92
N VAL A 251 11.56 -7.37 -16.13
CA VAL A 251 12.58 -7.42 -15.07
C VAL A 251 12.15 -8.36 -13.95
N LEU A 252 10.92 -8.23 -13.43
CA LEU A 252 10.36 -9.05 -12.35
C LEU A 252 9.00 -9.64 -12.78
N PRO A 253 8.99 -10.73 -13.58
CA PRO A 253 7.77 -11.27 -14.18
C PRO A 253 6.79 -11.90 -13.19
N HIS A 254 7.21 -12.20 -11.98
CA HIS A 254 6.38 -12.70 -10.89
C HIS A 254 5.69 -11.59 -10.08
N TYR A 255 5.93 -10.31 -10.41
CA TYR A 255 5.27 -9.16 -9.83
C TYR A 255 4.27 -8.53 -10.79
N PHE A 256 3.18 -7.99 -10.23
CA PHE A 256 2.42 -6.94 -10.90
C PHE A 256 3.06 -5.58 -10.60
N ILE A 257 2.71 -4.57 -11.38
CA ILE A 257 3.03 -3.17 -11.11
C ILE A 257 1.93 -2.27 -11.66
N GLY A 258 1.62 -1.19 -10.94
CA GLY A 258 0.65 -0.20 -11.39
C GLY A 258 0.99 1.22 -10.94
N SER A 259 0.37 2.18 -11.59
CA SER A 259 0.47 3.59 -11.24
C SER A 259 -0.83 4.10 -10.63
N ASN A 260 -0.74 4.92 -9.60
CA ASN A 260 -1.87 5.78 -9.25
C ASN A 260 -2.18 6.74 -10.42
N ALA A 261 -3.41 7.23 -10.46
CA ALA A 261 -3.76 8.35 -11.32
C ALA A 261 -2.96 9.60 -10.94
N ASP A 262 -2.62 10.42 -11.91
CA ASP A 262 -1.77 11.61 -11.75
C ASP A 262 -2.55 12.91 -11.47
N LEU A 263 -3.88 12.82 -11.34
CA LEU A 263 -4.75 13.93 -10.98
C LEU A 263 -5.18 13.85 -9.50
N PRO A 264 -5.39 14.98 -8.81
CA PRO A 264 -5.90 15.01 -7.45
C PRO A 264 -7.29 14.34 -7.36
N ILE A 265 -7.75 14.00 -6.15
CA ILE A 265 -9.02 13.32 -5.84
C ILE A 265 -9.01 11.83 -6.22
N VAL A 266 -8.55 11.47 -7.41
CA VAL A 266 -8.49 10.09 -7.92
C VAL A 266 -7.07 9.51 -7.92
N GLY A 267 -6.07 10.31 -7.51
CA GLY A 267 -4.67 9.91 -7.38
C GLY A 267 -4.29 9.40 -5.99
N GLY A 268 -3.04 8.96 -5.86
CA GLY A 268 -2.42 8.61 -4.58
C GLY A 268 -2.07 9.82 -3.72
N SER A 269 -1.56 9.55 -2.52
CA SER A 269 -1.20 10.59 -1.54
C SER A 269 0.09 11.36 -1.88
N ILE A 270 0.96 10.82 -2.73
CA ILE A 270 2.25 11.43 -3.11
C ILE A 270 2.26 11.64 -4.62
N LEU A 271 1.88 12.82 -5.06
CA LEU A 271 1.91 13.22 -6.47
C LEU A 271 3.20 13.97 -6.86
N THR A 272 4.01 14.36 -5.88
CA THR A 272 5.22 15.19 -6.07
C THR A 272 6.47 14.38 -6.44
N HIS A 273 6.41 13.06 -6.40
CA HIS A 273 7.51 12.18 -6.75
C HIS A 273 6.99 11.01 -7.58
N ASP A 274 7.49 10.85 -8.81
CA ASP A 274 7.04 9.80 -9.73
C ASP A 274 7.38 8.41 -9.20
N HIS A 275 6.35 7.57 -9.06
CA HIS A 275 6.47 6.24 -8.49
C HIS A 275 5.34 5.32 -8.92
N TYR A 276 5.62 4.01 -8.83
CA TYR A 276 4.69 2.92 -9.07
C TYR A 276 4.60 2.02 -7.84
N GLN A 277 3.54 1.25 -7.71
CA GLN A 277 3.39 0.22 -6.67
C GLN A 277 3.26 -1.14 -7.32
N GLY A 278 3.93 -2.13 -6.76
CA GLY A 278 3.95 -3.49 -7.25
C GLY A 278 4.09 -4.51 -6.12
N GLY A 279 4.25 -5.78 -6.50
CA GLY A 279 4.44 -6.87 -5.55
C GLY A 279 3.99 -8.21 -6.08
N ARG A 280 4.11 -9.25 -5.26
CA ARG A 280 3.69 -10.62 -5.57
C ARG A 280 2.34 -10.91 -4.93
N HIS A 281 1.26 -10.38 -5.54
CA HIS A 281 -0.11 -10.56 -5.06
C HIS A 281 -1.08 -10.63 -6.24
N GLU A 282 -2.06 -11.52 -6.17
CA GLU A 282 -3.12 -11.65 -7.16
C GLU A 282 -4.41 -11.05 -6.61
N PHE A 283 -4.74 -9.85 -7.06
CA PHE A 283 -5.89 -9.09 -6.59
C PHE A 283 -7.23 -9.60 -7.13
N PRO A 284 -8.34 -9.28 -6.46
CA PRO A 284 -9.69 -9.60 -6.94
C PRO A 284 -9.95 -9.14 -8.39
N MET A 285 -9.55 -7.93 -8.77
CA MET A 285 -9.73 -7.42 -10.12
C MET A 285 -8.99 -8.25 -11.18
N GLU A 286 -7.82 -8.80 -10.84
CA GLU A 286 -7.07 -9.67 -11.75
C GLU A 286 -7.81 -10.97 -12.05
N LYS A 287 -8.53 -11.52 -11.04
CA LYS A 287 -9.36 -12.73 -11.14
C LYS A 287 -10.69 -12.49 -11.85
N ALA A 288 -11.13 -11.23 -11.95
CA ALA A 288 -12.40 -10.88 -12.56
C ALA A 288 -12.43 -11.23 -14.04
N ILE A 289 -13.58 -11.72 -14.50
CA ILE A 289 -13.78 -12.17 -15.88
C ILE A 289 -13.85 -10.99 -16.85
N VAL A 290 -13.40 -11.19 -18.08
CA VAL A 290 -13.70 -10.31 -19.21
C VAL A 290 -15.11 -10.64 -19.69
N GLU A 291 -16.03 -9.69 -19.57
CA GLU A 291 -17.44 -9.89 -19.92
C GLU A 291 -17.76 -9.60 -21.39
N LYS A 292 -16.95 -8.77 -22.05
CA LYS A 292 -17.10 -8.45 -23.46
C LYS A 292 -15.75 -8.21 -24.12
N TYR A 293 -15.53 -8.84 -25.27
CA TYR A 293 -14.35 -8.61 -26.11
C TYR A 293 -14.69 -7.68 -27.28
N TYR A 294 -13.69 -6.92 -27.72
CA TYR A 294 -13.78 -6.00 -28.85
C TYR A 294 -12.79 -6.40 -29.93
N GLU A 295 -13.25 -6.50 -31.16
CA GLU A 295 -12.37 -6.72 -32.31
C GLU A 295 -11.77 -5.40 -32.78
N SER A 296 -10.46 -5.38 -32.99
CA SER A 296 -9.77 -4.24 -33.60
C SER A 296 -9.10 -4.65 -34.90
N SER A 297 -9.37 -3.93 -35.97
CA SER A 297 -8.71 -4.17 -37.25
C SER A 297 -7.20 -3.88 -37.20
N LYS A 298 -6.77 -2.99 -36.28
CA LYS A 298 -5.40 -2.58 -36.05
C LYS A 298 -4.63 -3.54 -35.13
N TYR A 299 -5.28 -4.08 -34.13
CA TYR A 299 -4.68 -4.89 -33.05
C TYR A 299 -5.19 -6.35 -33.08
N LYS A 300 -5.05 -7.02 -34.23
CA LYS A 300 -5.61 -8.36 -34.46
C LYS A 300 -5.02 -9.47 -33.55
N ASN A 301 -3.85 -9.23 -32.98
CA ASN A 301 -3.15 -10.20 -32.13
C ASN A 301 -3.39 -9.92 -30.62
N LEU A 302 -4.18 -8.93 -30.28
CA LEU A 302 -4.52 -8.59 -28.91
C LEU A 302 -5.92 -9.08 -28.54
N GLU A 303 -6.06 -9.55 -27.31
CA GLU A 303 -7.35 -9.68 -26.63
C GLU A 303 -7.63 -8.37 -25.91
N ILE A 304 -8.68 -7.66 -26.33
CA ILE A 304 -9.10 -6.39 -25.70
C ILE A 304 -10.53 -6.56 -25.24
N GLY A 305 -10.82 -6.26 -23.97
CA GLY A 305 -12.17 -6.42 -23.44
C GLY A 305 -12.44 -5.64 -22.17
N THR A 306 -13.72 -5.55 -21.81
CA THR A 306 -14.18 -4.95 -20.57
C THR A 306 -14.26 -6.00 -19.47
N VAL A 307 -13.78 -5.65 -18.28
CA VAL A 307 -13.77 -6.56 -17.12
C VAL A 307 -15.07 -6.37 -16.32
N LYS A 308 -15.68 -7.46 -15.86
CA LYS A 308 -16.79 -7.42 -14.91
C LYS A 308 -16.27 -6.92 -13.55
N TRP A 309 -16.29 -5.62 -13.39
CA TRP A 309 -15.76 -4.92 -12.23
C TRP A 309 -16.62 -3.71 -11.87
N PRO A 310 -16.69 -3.26 -10.59
CA PRO A 310 -17.48 -2.08 -10.25
C PRO A 310 -17.03 -0.82 -10.99
N MET A 311 -15.72 -0.71 -11.26
CA MET A 311 -15.13 0.39 -12.02
C MET A 311 -14.98 0.03 -13.50
N SER A 312 -14.78 1.05 -14.35
CA SER A 312 -14.63 0.87 -15.79
C SER A 312 -13.22 0.44 -16.16
N VAL A 313 -13.02 -0.85 -16.42
CA VAL A 313 -11.71 -1.47 -16.69
C VAL A 313 -11.65 -2.02 -18.09
N VAL A 314 -10.65 -1.62 -18.86
CA VAL A 314 -10.28 -2.22 -20.15
C VAL A 314 -9.04 -3.10 -19.94
N ARG A 315 -9.16 -4.40 -20.21
CA ARG A 315 -8.06 -5.37 -20.18
C ARG A 315 -7.52 -5.58 -21.57
N ILE A 316 -6.21 -5.44 -21.72
CA ILE A 316 -5.46 -5.65 -22.96
C ILE A 316 -4.45 -6.75 -22.71
N LYS A 317 -4.47 -7.81 -23.53
CA LYS A 317 -3.58 -8.93 -23.39
C LYS A 317 -2.98 -9.33 -24.74
N GLY A 318 -1.67 -9.60 -24.77
CA GLY A 318 -0.96 -10.04 -25.95
C GLY A 318 0.49 -10.35 -25.70
N ASN A 319 1.14 -11.02 -26.67
CA ASN A 319 2.55 -11.43 -26.54
C ASN A 319 3.52 -10.33 -27.01
N ASN A 320 3.06 -9.39 -27.82
CA ASN A 320 3.88 -8.28 -28.31
C ASN A 320 3.69 -7.06 -27.40
N LYS A 321 4.71 -6.74 -26.61
CA LYS A 321 4.67 -5.60 -25.68
C LYS A 321 4.37 -4.27 -26.36
N ASN A 322 4.90 -4.04 -27.56
CA ASN A 322 4.70 -2.78 -28.28
C ASN A 322 3.25 -2.62 -28.73
N GLU A 323 2.61 -3.70 -29.21
CA GLU A 323 1.19 -3.67 -29.58
C GLU A 323 0.30 -3.41 -28.34
N VAL A 324 0.63 -4.04 -27.18
CA VAL A 324 -0.07 -3.80 -25.90
C VAL A 324 0.07 -2.35 -25.46
N ILE A 325 1.27 -1.78 -25.52
CA ILE A 325 1.53 -0.38 -25.17
C ILE A 325 0.79 0.57 -26.13
N ASP A 326 0.85 0.30 -27.44
CA ASP A 326 0.20 1.14 -28.47
C ASP A 326 -1.31 1.16 -28.29
N ALA A 327 -1.94 0.00 -28.06
CA ALA A 327 -3.37 -0.10 -27.81
C ALA A 327 -3.78 0.64 -26.52
N ALA A 328 -3.02 0.46 -25.45
CA ALA A 328 -3.24 1.16 -24.18
C ALA A 328 -3.15 2.67 -24.33
N MET A 329 -2.17 3.16 -25.09
CA MET A 329 -1.98 4.58 -25.32
C MET A 329 -3.08 5.17 -26.20
N GLU A 330 -3.57 4.43 -27.19
CA GLU A 330 -4.69 4.87 -28.02
C GLU A 330 -5.97 5.04 -27.20
N ILE A 331 -6.25 4.08 -26.33
CA ILE A 331 -7.38 4.17 -25.37
C ILE A 331 -7.20 5.35 -24.42
N PHE A 332 -6.00 5.51 -23.85
CA PHE A 332 -5.72 6.60 -22.90
C PHE A 332 -5.82 7.98 -23.53
N GLU A 333 -5.23 8.20 -24.71
CA GLU A 333 -5.28 9.49 -25.39
C GLU A 333 -6.72 9.83 -25.87
N ALA A 334 -7.48 8.82 -26.30
CA ALA A 334 -8.89 9.00 -26.61
C ALA A 334 -9.68 9.38 -25.35
N TRP A 335 -9.43 8.69 -24.22
CA TRP A 335 -10.09 8.96 -22.94
C TRP A 335 -9.84 10.39 -22.45
N LYS A 336 -8.62 10.90 -22.55
CA LYS A 336 -8.30 12.27 -22.12
C LYS A 336 -9.20 13.34 -22.73
N ASN A 337 -9.73 13.09 -23.93
CA ASN A 337 -10.53 14.05 -24.68
C ASN A 337 -12.02 13.64 -24.78
N TYR A 338 -12.41 12.54 -24.14
CA TYR A 338 -13.77 12.01 -24.25
C TYR A 338 -14.70 12.63 -23.21
N SER A 339 -15.85 13.11 -23.69
CA SER A 339 -16.95 13.56 -22.83
C SER A 339 -18.22 12.80 -23.16
N ASP A 340 -19.00 12.48 -22.15
CA ASP A 340 -20.32 11.87 -22.22
C ASP A 340 -21.19 12.48 -21.11
N GLU A 341 -21.90 13.56 -21.47
CA GLU A 341 -22.73 14.31 -20.52
C GLU A 341 -23.84 13.47 -19.91
N GLU A 342 -24.34 12.48 -20.65
CA GLU A 342 -25.38 11.57 -20.14
C GLU A 342 -24.87 10.71 -18.99
N ASN A 343 -23.58 10.38 -18.98
CA ASN A 343 -22.89 9.66 -17.92
C ASN A 343 -22.10 10.60 -16.97
N GLU A 344 -22.37 11.92 -17.02
CA GLU A 344 -21.70 12.95 -16.20
C GLU A 344 -20.19 13.07 -16.43
N VAL A 345 -19.66 12.47 -17.49
CA VAL A 345 -18.24 12.52 -17.84
C VAL A 345 -17.96 13.75 -18.68
N LEU A 346 -17.13 14.65 -18.15
CA LEU A 346 -16.55 15.77 -18.90
C LEU A 346 -15.04 15.64 -18.89
N ALA A 347 -14.42 15.73 -20.08
CA ALA A 347 -12.97 15.71 -20.20
C ALA A 347 -12.33 16.96 -19.62
N PHE A 348 -13.01 18.09 -19.70
CA PHE A 348 -12.52 19.39 -19.23
C PHE A 348 -13.63 20.23 -18.60
N SER A 349 -13.24 21.10 -17.64
CA SER A 349 -14.00 22.25 -17.19
C SER A 349 -13.17 23.51 -17.46
N GLY A 350 -13.52 24.26 -18.52
CA GLY A 350 -12.63 25.27 -19.09
C GLY A 350 -11.33 24.63 -19.57
N GLU A 351 -10.19 25.03 -19.01
CA GLU A 351 -8.86 24.47 -19.32
C GLU A 351 -8.43 23.33 -18.37
N THR A 352 -9.22 23.04 -17.33
CA THR A 352 -8.86 22.04 -16.31
C THR A 352 -9.23 20.65 -16.80
N PRO A 353 -8.25 19.71 -16.97
CA PRO A 353 -8.52 18.35 -17.37
C PRO A 353 -9.07 17.51 -16.20
N HIS A 354 -9.95 16.55 -16.51
CA HIS A 354 -10.54 15.65 -15.52
C HIS A 354 -10.26 14.18 -15.78
N ASN A 355 -10.07 13.78 -17.03
CA ASN A 355 -9.87 12.39 -17.40
C ASN A 355 -8.41 11.96 -17.22
N THR A 356 -8.23 10.85 -16.56
CA THR A 356 -6.95 10.13 -16.38
C THR A 356 -7.21 8.64 -16.25
N VAL A 357 -6.18 7.84 -15.98
CA VAL A 357 -6.29 6.39 -15.82
C VAL A 357 -5.49 5.90 -14.62
N THR A 358 -5.80 4.68 -14.16
CA THR A 358 -4.97 3.88 -13.26
C THR A 358 -4.54 2.64 -14.03
N PRO A 359 -3.31 2.61 -14.60
CA PRO A 359 -2.80 1.47 -15.36
C PRO A 359 -2.15 0.43 -14.45
N ILE A 360 -2.39 -0.87 -14.72
CA ILE A 360 -1.81 -1.99 -13.99
C ILE A 360 -1.30 -3.02 -15.00
N ALA A 361 -0.01 -3.37 -14.91
CA ALA A 361 0.65 -4.34 -15.77
C ALA A 361 1.07 -5.60 -14.99
N ARG A 362 1.00 -6.76 -15.65
CA ARG A 362 1.49 -8.05 -15.14
C ARG A 362 1.77 -9.03 -16.26
N ARG A 363 2.40 -10.14 -15.92
CA ARG A 363 2.56 -11.27 -16.83
C ARG A 363 1.48 -12.33 -16.58
N LYS A 364 0.99 -12.91 -17.66
CA LYS A 364 0.15 -14.12 -17.63
C LYS A 364 0.80 -15.16 -18.57
N GLY A 365 1.70 -15.97 -18.00
CA GLY A 365 2.62 -16.78 -18.78
C GLY A 365 3.52 -15.91 -19.66
N GLU A 366 3.54 -16.18 -20.98
CA GLU A 366 4.32 -15.40 -21.94
C GLU A 366 3.64 -14.08 -22.35
N ALA A 367 2.35 -13.89 -22.04
CA ALA A 367 1.63 -12.71 -22.42
C ALA A 367 1.85 -11.54 -21.43
N PHE A 368 1.86 -10.33 -21.96
CA PHE A 368 1.67 -9.10 -21.18
C PHE A 368 0.16 -8.85 -21.01
N GLU A 369 -0.25 -8.53 -19.80
CA GLU A 369 -1.61 -8.14 -19.51
C GLU A 369 -1.60 -6.77 -18.85
N LEU A 370 -2.36 -5.83 -19.41
CA LEU A 370 -2.45 -4.45 -18.96
C LEU A 370 -3.91 -4.08 -18.75
N ASP A 371 -4.26 -3.71 -17.53
CA ASP A 371 -5.56 -3.15 -17.20
C ASP A 371 -5.48 -1.63 -17.20
N ILE A 372 -6.37 -0.98 -17.91
CA ILE A 372 -6.56 0.48 -17.95
C ILE A 372 -7.87 0.79 -17.25
N VAL A 373 -7.80 1.32 -16.03
CA VAL A 373 -8.96 1.75 -15.27
C VAL A 373 -9.23 3.22 -15.55
N LEU A 374 -10.37 3.53 -16.11
CA LEU A 374 -10.76 4.90 -16.46
C LEU A 374 -11.11 5.69 -15.19
N ARG A 375 -10.56 6.91 -15.06
CA ARG A 375 -10.78 7.79 -13.92
C ARG A 375 -11.18 9.19 -14.39
N ASN A 376 -11.95 9.87 -13.54
CA ASN A 376 -12.31 11.27 -13.73
C ASN A 376 -12.42 11.97 -12.37
N ASN A 377 -11.81 13.15 -12.23
CA ASN A 377 -11.73 13.86 -10.94
C ASN A 377 -12.69 15.06 -10.85
N ARG A 378 -13.69 15.14 -11.72
CA ARG A 378 -14.65 16.25 -11.73
C ARG A 378 -15.44 16.30 -10.43
N THR A 379 -15.64 17.51 -9.94
CA THR A 379 -16.49 17.80 -8.78
C THR A 379 -17.77 18.51 -9.19
N SER A 380 -18.77 18.52 -8.32
CA SER A 380 -19.99 19.31 -8.45
C SER A 380 -20.36 19.92 -7.09
N GLU A 381 -21.39 20.79 -7.06
CA GLU A 381 -21.92 21.30 -5.79
C GLU A 381 -22.50 20.18 -4.91
N GLU A 382 -23.09 19.16 -5.53
CA GLU A 382 -23.64 17.99 -4.84
C GLU A 382 -22.52 17.04 -4.37
N HIS A 383 -21.45 16.89 -5.16
CA HIS A 383 -20.31 16.03 -4.90
C HIS A 383 -18.99 16.83 -4.84
N PRO A 384 -18.74 17.61 -3.76
CA PRO A 384 -17.56 18.46 -3.65
C PRO A 384 -16.24 17.66 -3.50
N ASP A 385 -16.31 16.40 -3.02
CA ASP A 385 -15.19 15.48 -2.92
C ASP A 385 -14.91 14.72 -4.24
N GLY A 386 -15.81 14.84 -5.23
CA GLY A 386 -15.73 14.19 -6.55
C GLY A 386 -17.01 13.45 -6.91
N ILE A 387 -17.43 13.55 -8.18
CA ILE A 387 -18.60 12.81 -8.71
C ILE A 387 -18.27 11.31 -8.75
N PHE A 388 -17.02 10.97 -9.13
CA PHE A 388 -16.51 9.60 -9.22
C PHE A 388 -15.57 9.31 -8.04
N HIS A 389 -16.11 9.52 -6.85
CA HIS A 389 -15.46 9.37 -5.56
C HIS A 389 -16.50 8.79 -4.58
N PRO A 390 -16.10 8.09 -3.49
CA PRO A 390 -17.04 7.61 -2.49
C PRO A 390 -17.98 8.71 -2.02
N HIS A 391 -19.28 8.48 -2.12
CA HIS A 391 -20.30 9.46 -1.73
C HIS A 391 -20.46 9.49 -0.20
N LYS A 392 -21.05 10.58 0.29
CA LYS A 392 -21.09 10.93 1.72
C LYS A 392 -21.68 9.85 2.62
N GLU A 393 -22.67 9.12 2.16
CA GLU A 393 -23.31 8.01 2.88
C GLU A 393 -22.37 6.84 3.17
N LEU A 394 -21.29 6.68 2.39
CA LEU A 394 -20.29 5.63 2.54
C LEU A 394 -19.08 6.07 3.40
N HIS A 395 -18.98 7.38 3.72
CA HIS A 395 -17.83 7.95 4.43
C HIS A 395 -17.65 7.43 5.87
N HIS A 396 -18.68 6.82 6.45
CA HIS A 396 -18.57 6.18 7.75
C HIS A 396 -17.62 4.96 7.72
N ILE A 397 -17.42 4.33 6.56
CA ILE A 397 -16.48 3.23 6.33
C ILE A 397 -15.24 3.72 5.57
N LYS A 398 -15.42 4.38 4.40
CA LYS A 398 -14.32 4.83 3.55
C LYS A 398 -14.60 6.22 2.99
N LYS A 399 -13.77 7.19 3.37
CA LYS A 399 -13.86 8.58 2.90
C LYS A 399 -12.70 8.96 1.99
N GLU A 400 -11.55 8.33 2.15
CA GLU A 400 -10.32 8.68 1.46
C GLU A 400 -10.42 8.36 -0.04
N ASN A 401 -9.55 8.99 -0.82
CA ASN A 401 -9.41 8.73 -2.26
C ASN A 401 -9.21 7.23 -2.54
N ILE A 402 -9.78 6.76 -3.64
CA ILE A 402 -9.60 5.39 -4.13
C ILE A 402 -8.35 5.34 -4.98
N GLY A 403 -7.27 4.84 -4.38
CA GLY A 403 -5.98 4.66 -5.03
C GLY A 403 -5.85 3.29 -5.71
N LEU A 404 -4.63 3.01 -6.22
CA LEU A 404 -4.31 1.79 -6.97
C LEU A 404 -4.74 0.51 -6.24
N ILE A 405 -4.48 0.40 -4.94
CA ILE A 405 -4.75 -0.79 -4.14
C ILE A 405 -6.25 -1.05 -4.05
N GLU A 406 -7.02 -0.01 -3.72
CA GLU A 406 -8.47 -0.11 -3.62
C GLU A 406 -9.12 -0.40 -4.97
N VAL A 407 -8.62 0.22 -6.04
CA VAL A 407 -9.07 -0.05 -7.43
C VAL A 407 -8.99 -1.54 -7.76
N MET A 408 -7.95 -2.23 -7.29
CA MET A 408 -7.75 -3.66 -7.53
C MET A 408 -8.57 -4.57 -6.60
N GLY A 409 -9.33 -4.00 -5.65
CA GLY A 409 -10.26 -4.73 -4.80
C GLY A 409 -9.80 -5.02 -3.38
N LEU A 410 -8.70 -4.39 -2.91
CA LEU A 410 -8.26 -4.47 -1.52
C LEU A 410 -8.58 -3.17 -0.79
N ALA A 411 -9.54 -3.20 0.13
CA ALA A 411 -9.88 -2.09 1.00
C ALA A 411 -8.80 -1.89 2.06
N VAL A 412 -8.20 -0.70 2.12
CA VAL A 412 -7.36 -0.27 3.24
C VAL A 412 -8.18 0.66 4.11
N LEU A 413 -8.69 0.15 5.22
CA LEU A 413 -9.61 0.86 6.10
C LEU A 413 -8.90 1.39 7.36
N PRO A 414 -9.39 2.49 7.96
CA PRO A 414 -8.77 3.11 9.14
C PRO A 414 -8.91 2.25 10.39
N GLY A 415 -7.91 2.29 11.28
CA GLY A 415 -7.83 1.49 12.50
C GLY A 415 -9.00 1.68 13.47
N ARG A 416 -9.65 2.86 13.48
CA ARG A 416 -10.85 3.12 14.30
C ARG A 416 -11.95 2.09 14.10
N LEU A 417 -12.05 1.50 12.91
CA LEU A 417 -13.09 0.52 12.59
C LEU A 417 -12.97 -0.78 13.40
N GLU A 418 -11.80 -1.15 13.92
CA GLU A 418 -11.69 -2.31 14.80
C GLU A 418 -12.70 -2.23 15.97
N LYS A 419 -12.66 -1.09 16.67
CA LYS A 419 -13.52 -0.87 17.86
C LYS A 419 -14.95 -0.52 17.47
N GLU A 420 -15.15 0.28 16.43
CA GLU A 420 -16.47 0.68 15.96
C GLU A 420 -17.29 -0.52 15.50
N LEU A 421 -16.71 -1.44 14.71
CA LEU A 421 -17.40 -2.65 14.22
C LEU A 421 -17.68 -3.65 15.36
N ASP A 422 -16.78 -3.78 16.34
CA ASP A 422 -17.01 -4.60 17.53
C ASP A 422 -18.18 -4.07 18.37
N THR A 423 -18.25 -2.77 18.59
CA THR A 423 -19.35 -2.10 19.28
C THR A 423 -20.68 -2.31 18.56
N ILE A 424 -20.71 -2.21 17.22
CA ILE A 424 -21.91 -2.47 16.42
C ILE A 424 -22.34 -3.93 16.54
N ALA A 425 -21.42 -4.90 16.50
CA ALA A 425 -21.74 -6.31 16.69
C ALA A 425 -22.38 -6.58 18.07
N LYS A 426 -21.87 -5.95 19.14
CA LYS A 426 -22.46 -6.03 20.49
C LYS A 426 -23.86 -5.42 20.58
N ILE A 427 -24.13 -4.36 19.85
CA ILE A 427 -25.48 -3.79 19.73
C ILE A 427 -26.42 -4.76 19.03
N LEU A 428 -26.00 -5.36 17.91
CA LEU A 428 -26.83 -6.26 17.11
C LEU A 428 -27.19 -7.58 17.85
N CYS A 429 -26.28 -8.09 18.69
CA CYS A 429 -26.56 -9.28 19.49
C CYS A 429 -27.28 -8.98 20.81
N GLY A 430 -27.45 -7.70 21.19
CA GLY A 430 -28.14 -7.30 22.43
C GLY A 430 -27.25 -7.24 23.67
N ASP A 431 -25.93 -7.43 23.54
CA ASP A 431 -24.98 -7.28 24.67
C ASP A 431 -24.83 -5.79 25.07
N LEU A 432 -25.06 -4.88 24.12
CA LEU A 432 -25.18 -3.45 24.36
C LEU A 432 -26.56 -2.96 23.95
N SER A 433 -27.21 -2.19 24.83
CA SER A 433 -28.47 -1.52 24.51
C SER A 433 -28.26 -0.44 23.45
N TYR A 434 -29.21 -0.29 22.54
CA TYR A 434 -29.20 0.76 21.54
C TYR A 434 -30.34 1.75 21.80
N SER A 435 -30.00 3.03 21.85
CA SER A 435 -30.95 4.13 21.65
C SER A 435 -30.33 5.16 20.72
N ARG A 436 -31.14 5.76 19.86
CA ARG A 436 -30.67 6.77 18.91
C ARG A 436 -30.07 7.98 19.63
N GLU A 437 -30.68 8.43 20.75
CA GLU A 437 -30.21 9.57 21.54
C GLU A 437 -28.80 9.34 22.12
N GLU A 438 -28.49 8.12 22.58
CA GLU A 438 -27.17 7.77 23.08
C GLU A 438 -26.17 7.59 21.94
N ALA A 439 -26.60 6.99 20.82
CA ALA A 439 -25.79 6.80 19.64
C ALA A 439 -25.33 8.14 19.01
N GLU A 440 -26.20 9.16 18.99
CA GLU A 440 -25.87 10.51 18.52
C GLU A 440 -24.78 11.22 19.35
N LYS A 441 -24.63 10.82 20.62
CA LYS A 441 -23.62 11.35 21.55
C LYS A 441 -22.33 10.53 21.58
N ASN A 442 -22.32 9.38 20.91
CA ASN A 442 -21.19 8.47 20.89
C ASN A 442 -20.43 8.60 19.56
N ASP A 443 -19.21 9.13 19.58
CA ASP A 443 -18.38 9.33 18.41
C ASP A 443 -18.06 8.05 17.61
N GLU A 444 -18.10 6.88 18.29
CA GLU A 444 -17.88 5.58 17.65
C GLU A 444 -19.06 5.12 16.81
N ILE A 445 -20.30 5.54 17.17
CA ILE A 445 -21.53 5.06 16.55
C ILE A 445 -22.26 6.12 15.74
N SER A 446 -22.15 7.40 16.10
CA SER A 446 -22.94 8.49 15.52
C SER A 446 -22.93 8.53 13.99
N LYS A 447 -21.78 8.27 13.38
CA LYS A 447 -21.62 8.23 11.92
C LYS A 447 -22.21 6.99 11.25
N HIS A 448 -22.50 5.94 12.04
CA HIS A 448 -23.04 4.65 11.56
C HIS A 448 -24.55 4.48 11.79
N ILE A 449 -25.21 5.45 12.42
CA ILE A 449 -26.62 5.32 12.86
C ILE A 449 -27.56 4.76 11.78
N PRO A 450 -27.63 5.32 10.56
CA PRO A 450 -28.57 4.78 9.56
C PRO A 450 -28.27 3.33 9.20
N TRP A 451 -27.01 2.96 9.15
CA TRP A 451 -26.56 1.60 8.86
C TRP A 451 -26.89 0.63 9.99
N VAL A 452 -26.64 1.02 11.25
CA VAL A 452 -26.95 0.22 12.42
C VAL A 452 -28.47 0.01 12.57
N GLU A 453 -29.27 1.08 12.40
CA GLU A 453 -30.73 1.00 12.48
C GLU A 453 -31.34 0.07 11.41
N ARG A 454 -30.81 0.10 10.19
CA ARG A 454 -31.19 -0.84 9.14
C ARG A 454 -30.88 -2.28 9.57
N MET A 455 -29.66 -2.59 9.99
CA MET A 455 -29.27 -3.93 10.41
C MET A 455 -30.11 -4.44 11.60
N ILE A 456 -30.44 -3.58 12.58
CA ILE A 456 -31.34 -3.94 13.68
C ILE A 456 -32.72 -4.30 13.16
N SER A 457 -33.25 -3.55 12.19
CA SER A 457 -34.60 -3.79 11.63
C SER A 457 -34.70 -5.07 10.79
N GLU A 458 -33.59 -5.45 10.13
CA GLU A 458 -33.52 -6.60 9.23
C GLU A 458 -33.15 -7.91 9.94
N ASN A 459 -32.61 -7.84 11.16
CA ASN A 459 -32.10 -9.00 11.87
C ASN A 459 -32.65 -9.08 13.31
N SER A 460 -32.88 -10.26 13.76
CA SER A 460 -33.36 -10.52 15.11
C SER A 460 -32.61 -11.69 15.75
N SER A 461 -32.33 -11.59 17.05
CA SER A 461 -31.79 -12.70 17.86
C SER A 461 -30.47 -13.27 17.36
N LEU A 462 -29.52 -12.40 16.94
CA LEU A 462 -28.18 -12.81 16.55
C LEU A 462 -27.35 -13.21 17.76
N THR A 463 -26.49 -14.21 17.60
CA THR A 463 -25.35 -14.40 18.52
C THR A 463 -24.27 -13.34 18.23
N TYR A 464 -23.32 -13.14 19.16
CA TYR A 464 -22.22 -12.21 18.94
C TYR A 464 -21.39 -12.58 17.70
N ASP A 465 -21.14 -13.88 17.51
CA ASP A 465 -20.36 -14.34 16.34
C ASP A 465 -21.12 -14.13 15.04
N ASP A 466 -22.44 -14.36 15.01
CA ASP A 466 -23.28 -14.08 13.83
C ASP A 466 -23.33 -12.58 13.53
N ALA A 467 -23.47 -11.74 14.55
CA ALA A 467 -23.47 -10.29 14.41
C ALA A 467 -22.13 -9.79 13.86
N LYS A 468 -21.03 -10.33 14.35
CA LYS A 468 -19.68 -10.01 13.87
C LYS A 468 -19.45 -10.43 12.41
N ALA A 469 -19.98 -11.60 12.03
CA ALA A 469 -19.93 -12.06 10.64
C ALA A 469 -20.76 -11.16 9.73
N LEU A 470 -21.98 -10.82 10.13
CA LEU A 470 -22.86 -9.90 9.40
C LEU A 470 -22.20 -8.52 9.18
N VAL A 471 -21.63 -7.93 10.24
CA VAL A 471 -20.96 -6.64 10.15
C VAL A 471 -19.79 -6.67 9.17
N LYS A 472 -19.01 -7.76 9.14
CA LYS A 472 -17.92 -7.94 8.18
C LYS A 472 -18.41 -8.04 6.73
N GLU A 473 -19.48 -8.79 6.50
CA GLU A 473 -20.11 -8.91 5.19
C GLU A 473 -20.65 -7.56 4.71
N GLU A 474 -21.34 -6.84 5.58
CA GLU A 474 -21.87 -5.49 5.30
C GLU A 474 -20.76 -4.47 4.96
N VAL A 475 -19.61 -4.53 5.62
CA VAL A 475 -18.45 -3.70 5.25
C VAL A 475 -18.00 -4.01 3.82
N GLY A 476 -18.01 -5.27 3.40
CA GLY A 476 -17.72 -5.67 2.04
C GLY A 476 -18.71 -5.10 1.02
N VAL A 477 -20.01 -5.15 1.35
CA VAL A 477 -21.08 -4.55 0.51
C VAL A 477 -20.86 -3.03 0.37
N ILE A 478 -20.52 -2.34 1.47
CA ILE A 478 -20.22 -0.90 1.43
C ILE A 478 -18.98 -0.63 0.58
N PHE A 479 -17.92 -1.43 0.71
CA PHE A 479 -16.73 -1.23 -0.12
C PHE A 479 -16.99 -1.49 -1.60
N SER A 480 -17.84 -2.46 -1.94
CA SER A 480 -18.30 -2.63 -3.34
C SER A 480 -18.97 -1.37 -3.88
N LYS A 481 -19.86 -0.73 -3.10
CA LYS A 481 -20.50 0.54 -3.46
C LYS A 481 -19.49 1.70 -3.58
N VAL A 482 -18.48 1.71 -2.72
CA VAL A 482 -17.36 2.68 -2.80
C VAL A 482 -16.66 2.59 -4.17
N LEU A 483 -16.42 1.37 -4.67
CA LEU A 483 -15.83 1.17 -5.99
C LEU A 483 -16.81 1.52 -7.13
N GLU A 484 -18.10 1.25 -6.96
CA GLU A 484 -19.14 1.65 -7.92
C GLU A 484 -19.24 3.18 -8.02
N ASP A 485 -19.17 3.91 -6.90
CA ASP A 485 -19.14 5.37 -6.90
C ASP A 485 -17.90 5.90 -7.62
N ALA A 486 -16.75 5.25 -7.45
CA ALA A 486 -15.52 5.62 -8.12
C ALA A 486 -15.48 5.26 -9.62
N GLY A 487 -16.39 4.39 -10.10
CA GLY A 487 -16.50 4.00 -11.50
C GLY A 487 -17.11 5.09 -12.37
N VAL A 488 -16.49 5.39 -13.53
CA VAL A 488 -16.96 6.46 -14.45
C VAL A 488 -18.19 6.04 -15.25
N PHE A 489 -18.25 4.83 -15.75
CA PHE A 489 -19.44 4.25 -16.34
C PHE A 489 -20.05 3.27 -15.34
N LYS A 490 -21.21 3.64 -14.79
CA LYS A 490 -21.90 2.84 -13.78
C LYS A 490 -22.35 1.49 -14.33
N ARG A 491 -22.60 0.51 -13.47
CA ARG A 491 -23.07 -0.84 -13.83
C ARG A 491 -24.57 -0.88 -14.20
N THR A 492 -25.12 0.22 -14.68
CA THR A 492 -26.46 0.35 -15.24
C THR A 492 -26.44 0.13 -16.76
N GLU A 493 -27.59 -0.17 -17.37
CA GLU A 493 -27.70 -0.28 -18.84
C GLU A 493 -27.17 0.97 -19.54
N LYS A 494 -27.50 2.17 -19.03
CA LYS A 494 -27.02 3.45 -19.56
C LYS A 494 -25.48 3.58 -19.44
N GLY A 495 -24.92 3.28 -18.28
CA GLY A 495 -23.48 3.37 -18.08
C GLY A 495 -22.71 2.38 -18.94
N GLN A 496 -23.19 1.14 -19.07
CA GLN A 496 -22.55 0.14 -19.92
C GLN A 496 -22.65 0.48 -21.40
N ALA A 497 -23.78 1.05 -21.84
CA ALA A 497 -23.93 1.57 -23.23
C ALA A 497 -22.94 2.73 -23.50
N GLY A 498 -22.72 3.63 -22.52
CA GLY A 498 -21.72 4.69 -22.62
C GLY A 498 -20.30 4.14 -22.73
N PHE A 499 -19.97 3.13 -21.93
CA PHE A 499 -18.65 2.48 -21.97
C PHE A 499 -18.40 1.79 -23.33
N GLU A 500 -19.41 1.07 -23.83
CA GLU A 500 -19.35 0.46 -25.16
C GLU A 500 -19.19 1.49 -26.27
N LYS A 501 -19.97 2.60 -26.22
CA LYS A 501 -19.86 3.71 -27.16
C LYS A 501 -18.47 4.31 -27.20
N PHE A 502 -17.84 4.52 -26.00
CA PHE A 502 -16.46 4.98 -25.91
C PHE A 502 -15.50 4.02 -26.60
N LEU A 503 -15.50 2.73 -26.22
CA LEU A 503 -14.56 1.75 -26.78
C LEU A 503 -14.75 1.52 -28.27
N SER A 504 -16.00 1.49 -28.76
CA SER A 504 -16.29 1.36 -30.19
C SER A 504 -15.85 2.58 -31.02
N SER A 505 -15.61 3.73 -30.38
CA SER A 505 -15.07 4.92 -31.05
C SER A 505 -13.56 4.90 -31.19
N VAL A 506 -12.86 4.00 -30.45
CA VAL A 506 -11.40 3.92 -30.38
C VAL A 506 -10.85 2.69 -31.09
N LEU A 507 -11.52 1.53 -30.94
CA LEU A 507 -11.08 0.21 -31.42
C LEU A 507 -11.67 -0.13 -32.78
#